data_6c1922e4bd79c623722ea46f41a1deea
#
_entry.id   6c1922e4bd79c623722ea46f41a1deea
#
_cell.length_a   1.000
_cell.length_b   1.000
_cell.length_c   1.000
_cell.angle_alpha   90.00
_cell.angle_beta   90.00
_cell.angle_gamma   90.00
#
_symmetry.space_group_name_H-M   'P 1'
#
loop_
_entity.id
_entity.type
_entity.pdbx_description
1 polymer ?
#
loop_
_entity_poly.entity_id
_entity_poly.type
_entity_poly.pdbx_seq_one_letter_code
_entity_poly.pdbx_strand_id
1 'polypeptide(L)'
;FRAIAPDMRGYGRSSQYPSHGDYALEHSVADMLELLDSLGAERAIWVGHDWGTPVVWSIASHHPQRCLGVAGLCVPYLPQGFTPATCEPYVDRRVYPREQFPAGQWDYMHDYEEHFARAQAVYEANPLNTVKALFRKGDPAARGKPSRLASARRTGGIFGPLPAAPDFPPDRDIVSEEDLHQYAASLARNGFFGPNSWYLNAAANLAYA
;
A
#
# COMPACT_ATOMS: atom_id res chain seq x y z
N PHE A 1 6.56 -20.60 -17.26
CA PHE A 1 5.49 -19.94 -16.50
C PHE A 1 4.89 -18.80 -17.31
N ARG A 2 3.58 -18.58 -17.16
CA ARG A 2 2.92 -17.35 -17.59
C ARG A 2 2.79 -16.45 -16.36
N ALA A 3 3.42 -15.27 -16.38
CA ALA A 3 3.29 -14.27 -15.32
C ALA A 3 2.23 -13.24 -15.71
N ILE A 4 1.40 -12.84 -14.74
CA ILE A 4 0.35 -11.84 -14.90
C ILE A 4 0.44 -10.89 -13.71
N ALA A 5 0.51 -9.59 -14.00
CA ALA A 5 0.49 -8.52 -13.02
C ALA A 5 -0.71 -7.60 -13.35
N PRO A 6 -1.84 -7.76 -12.65
CA PRO A 6 -3.01 -6.93 -12.90
C PRO A 6 -2.85 -5.55 -12.28
N ASP A 7 -3.44 -4.54 -12.91
CA ASP A 7 -3.77 -3.31 -12.20
C ASP A 7 -4.81 -3.66 -11.12
N MET A 8 -4.53 -3.40 -9.86
CA MET A 8 -5.48 -3.64 -8.79
C MET A 8 -6.62 -2.60 -8.83
N ARG A 9 -7.75 -2.88 -8.15
CA ARG A 9 -8.84 -1.89 -8.07
C ARG A 9 -8.33 -0.53 -7.57
N GLY A 10 -8.74 0.54 -8.23
CA GLY A 10 -8.25 1.90 -7.99
C GLY A 10 -7.00 2.29 -8.77
N TYR A 11 -6.37 1.36 -9.49
CA TYR A 11 -5.14 1.61 -10.24
C TYR A 11 -5.30 1.38 -11.74
N GLY A 12 -4.42 2.00 -12.51
CA GLY A 12 -4.21 1.73 -13.93
C GLY A 12 -5.47 1.82 -14.77
N ARG A 13 -5.85 0.71 -15.41
CA ARG A 13 -7.05 0.57 -16.23
C ARG A 13 -8.18 -0.19 -15.54
N SER A 14 -7.96 -0.63 -14.31
CA SER A 14 -8.97 -1.32 -13.51
C SER A 14 -10.02 -0.36 -12.94
N SER A 15 -11.10 -0.91 -12.44
CA SER A 15 -12.27 -0.16 -11.96
C SER A 15 -11.92 0.79 -10.82
N GLN A 16 -12.54 1.96 -10.87
CA GLN A 16 -12.55 2.95 -9.81
C GLN A 16 -13.90 2.88 -9.10
N TYR A 17 -13.89 2.91 -7.79
CA TYR A 17 -15.09 2.83 -6.95
C TYR A 17 -15.20 4.09 -6.08
N PRO A 18 -16.43 4.57 -5.81
CA PRO A 18 -16.62 5.82 -5.08
C PRO A 18 -16.60 5.67 -3.55
N SER A 19 -16.67 4.45 -3.03
CA SER A 19 -16.70 4.19 -1.59
C SER A 19 -15.37 3.62 -1.11
N HIS A 20 -14.89 4.07 0.05
CA HIS A 20 -13.70 3.50 0.69
C HIS A 20 -13.86 2.00 0.95
N GLY A 21 -15.05 1.56 1.35
CA GLY A 21 -15.35 0.15 1.62
C GLY A 21 -15.12 -0.78 0.44
N ASP A 22 -15.26 -0.28 -0.79
CA ASP A 22 -15.01 -1.06 -2.00
C ASP A 22 -13.54 -1.49 -2.16
N TYR A 23 -12.62 -0.93 -1.36
CA TYR A 23 -11.20 -1.24 -1.35
C TYR A 23 -10.78 -2.17 -0.21
N ALA A 24 -11.71 -2.80 0.50
CA ALA A 24 -11.44 -3.82 1.50
C ALA A 24 -10.80 -5.08 0.87
N LEU A 25 -10.01 -5.81 1.65
CA LEU A 25 -9.27 -7.00 1.18
C LEU A 25 -10.17 -8.06 0.56
N GLU A 26 -11.36 -8.28 1.12
CA GLU A 26 -12.34 -9.24 0.61
C GLU A 26 -12.64 -9.02 -0.88
N HIS A 27 -12.87 -7.76 -1.27
CA HIS A 27 -13.15 -7.41 -2.65
C HIS A 27 -11.94 -7.62 -3.56
N SER A 28 -10.74 -7.32 -3.08
CA SER A 28 -9.50 -7.54 -3.84
C SER A 28 -9.19 -9.02 -4.01
N VAL A 29 -9.51 -9.85 -3.02
CA VAL A 29 -9.42 -11.31 -3.13
C VAL A 29 -10.41 -11.84 -4.16
N ALA A 30 -11.66 -11.36 -4.14
CA ALA A 30 -12.68 -11.73 -5.11
C ALA A 30 -12.23 -11.41 -6.54
N ASP A 31 -11.71 -10.19 -6.79
CA ASP A 31 -11.16 -9.80 -8.09
C ASP A 31 -10.08 -10.76 -8.60
N MET A 32 -9.17 -11.17 -7.72
CA MET A 32 -8.08 -12.07 -8.11
C MET A 32 -8.59 -13.48 -8.43
N LEU A 33 -9.58 -13.97 -7.71
CA LEU A 33 -10.19 -15.28 -7.98
C LEU A 33 -10.99 -15.26 -9.28
N GLU A 34 -11.77 -14.20 -9.53
CA GLU A 34 -12.50 -14.02 -10.79
C GLU A 34 -11.53 -13.88 -11.99
N LEU A 35 -10.41 -13.16 -11.81
CA LEU A 35 -9.37 -13.09 -12.82
C LEU A 35 -8.79 -14.48 -13.12
N LEU A 36 -8.49 -15.28 -12.10
CA LEU A 36 -7.98 -16.63 -12.27
C LEU A 36 -8.99 -17.49 -13.06
N ASP A 37 -10.28 -17.42 -12.72
CA ASP A 37 -11.36 -18.13 -13.42
C ASP A 37 -11.48 -17.68 -14.88
N SER A 38 -11.39 -16.38 -15.15
CA SER A 38 -11.44 -15.81 -16.51
C SER A 38 -10.28 -16.28 -17.41
N LEU A 39 -9.17 -16.65 -16.79
CA LEU A 39 -8.00 -17.20 -17.46
C LEU A 39 -8.09 -18.71 -17.68
N GLY A 40 -9.18 -19.36 -17.23
CA GLY A 40 -9.37 -20.80 -17.32
C GLY A 40 -8.41 -21.60 -16.43
N ALA A 41 -7.91 -21.01 -15.36
CA ALA A 41 -6.97 -21.65 -14.45
C ALA A 41 -7.63 -21.95 -13.08
N GLU A 42 -7.43 -23.16 -12.58
CA GLU A 42 -7.96 -23.57 -11.27
C GLU A 42 -7.08 -23.07 -10.12
N ARG A 43 -5.77 -23.02 -10.33
CA ARG A 43 -4.78 -22.68 -9.30
C ARG A 43 -3.64 -21.85 -9.87
N ALA A 44 -3.05 -21.02 -9.01
CA ALA A 44 -1.88 -20.21 -9.36
C ALA A 44 -0.83 -20.22 -8.23
N ILE A 45 0.39 -19.78 -8.57
CA ILE A 45 1.35 -19.28 -7.60
C ILE A 45 1.04 -17.80 -7.42
N TRP A 46 0.69 -17.41 -6.21
CA TRP A 46 0.35 -16.03 -5.86
C TRP A 46 1.57 -15.31 -5.30
N VAL A 47 1.89 -14.17 -5.86
CA VAL A 47 3.00 -13.32 -5.40
C VAL A 47 2.47 -11.93 -5.09
N GLY A 48 2.61 -11.48 -3.85
CA GLY A 48 2.17 -10.16 -3.40
C GLY A 48 3.33 -9.31 -2.91
N HIS A 49 3.26 -8.01 -3.20
CA HIS A 49 4.15 -7.01 -2.63
C HIS A 49 3.32 -5.90 -1.99
N ASP A 50 3.77 -5.37 -0.84
CA ASP A 50 3.07 -4.33 -0.07
C ASP A 50 1.59 -4.73 0.18
N TRP A 51 0.59 -3.90 -0.17
CA TRP A 51 -0.84 -4.24 -0.05
C TRP A 51 -1.27 -5.47 -0.85
N GLY A 52 -0.53 -5.85 -1.89
CA GLY A 52 -0.76 -7.13 -2.57
C GLY A 52 -0.42 -8.35 -1.70
N THR A 53 0.40 -8.18 -0.68
CA THR A 53 0.78 -9.29 0.22
C THR A 53 -0.38 -9.74 1.12
N PRO A 54 -1.11 -8.86 1.83
CA PRO A 54 -2.33 -9.26 2.53
C PRO A 54 -3.36 -9.95 1.62
N VAL A 55 -3.50 -9.52 0.36
CA VAL A 55 -4.40 -10.17 -0.61
C VAL A 55 -3.99 -11.62 -0.85
N VAL A 56 -2.72 -11.90 -1.16
CA VAL A 56 -2.27 -13.27 -1.42
C VAL A 56 -2.27 -14.15 -0.18
N TRP A 57 -2.03 -13.58 1.02
CA TRP A 57 -2.18 -14.29 2.29
C TRP A 57 -3.65 -14.65 2.57
N SER A 58 -4.59 -13.74 2.28
CA SER A 58 -6.02 -14.01 2.41
C SER A 58 -6.49 -15.07 1.42
N ILE A 59 -5.99 -15.07 0.18
CA ILE A 59 -6.25 -16.15 -0.78
C ILE A 59 -5.76 -17.49 -0.22
N ALA A 60 -4.56 -17.53 0.36
CA ALA A 60 -4.01 -18.77 0.92
C ALA A 60 -4.81 -19.26 2.13
N SER A 61 -5.32 -18.35 2.97
CA SER A 61 -6.08 -18.69 4.18
C SER A 61 -7.50 -19.15 3.85
N HIS A 62 -8.21 -18.41 2.98
CA HIS A 62 -9.63 -18.66 2.70
C HIS A 62 -9.85 -19.59 1.51
N HIS A 63 -8.90 -19.63 0.56
CA HIS A 63 -9.02 -20.38 -0.70
C HIS A 63 -7.76 -21.22 -0.99
N PRO A 64 -7.28 -22.07 -0.04
CA PRO A 64 -6.03 -22.84 -0.21
C PRO A 64 -6.07 -23.75 -1.44
N GLN A 65 -7.25 -24.21 -1.86
CA GLN A 65 -7.46 -25.02 -3.07
C GLN A 65 -7.13 -24.23 -4.36
N ARG A 66 -7.08 -22.90 -4.32
CA ARG A 66 -6.73 -22.03 -5.44
C ARG A 66 -5.23 -21.72 -5.51
N CYS A 67 -4.42 -22.32 -4.63
CA CYS A 67 -3.00 -22.07 -4.49
C CYS A 67 -2.15 -23.28 -4.94
N LEU A 68 -1.13 -23.02 -5.76
CA LEU A 68 0.04 -23.89 -5.97
C LEU A 68 1.19 -23.47 -5.04
N GLY A 69 1.21 -22.21 -4.63
CA GLY A 69 2.18 -21.62 -3.73
C GLY A 69 1.86 -20.15 -3.50
N VAL A 70 2.44 -19.59 -2.44
CA VAL A 70 2.30 -18.17 -2.09
C VAL A 70 3.65 -17.59 -1.73
N ALA A 71 3.93 -16.37 -2.20
CA ALA A 71 5.09 -15.58 -1.80
C ALA A 71 4.65 -14.16 -1.44
N GLY A 72 5.04 -13.71 -0.26
CA GLY A 72 4.80 -12.34 0.22
C GLY A 72 6.11 -11.57 0.34
N LEU A 73 6.13 -10.34 -0.18
CA LEU A 73 7.26 -9.42 -0.08
C LEU A 73 6.89 -8.24 0.80
N CYS A 74 7.76 -7.90 1.74
CA CYS A 74 7.75 -6.84 2.74
C CYS A 74 6.66 -6.92 3.83
N VAL A 75 5.51 -7.54 3.62
CA VAL A 75 4.47 -7.72 4.66
C VAL A 75 4.40 -9.20 5.04
N PRO A 76 4.67 -9.58 6.30
CA PRO A 76 4.57 -10.97 6.76
C PRO A 76 3.10 -11.41 6.84
N TYR A 77 2.90 -12.73 6.92
CA TYR A 77 1.59 -13.27 7.28
C TYR A 77 1.27 -12.91 8.74
N LEU A 78 0.15 -12.24 8.92
CA LEU A 78 -0.41 -11.92 10.24
C LEU A 78 -1.79 -12.56 10.36
N PRO A 79 -1.94 -13.61 11.19
CA PRO A 79 -3.23 -14.33 11.34
C PRO A 79 -4.38 -13.44 11.79
N GLN A 80 -4.06 -12.33 12.47
CA GLN A 80 -5.04 -11.34 12.94
C GLN A 80 -5.35 -10.25 11.90
N GLY A 81 -4.87 -10.40 10.66
CA GLY A 81 -4.99 -9.38 9.63
C GLY A 81 -3.90 -8.29 9.70
N PHE A 82 -3.74 -7.56 8.61
CA PHE A 82 -2.76 -6.47 8.48
C PHE A 82 -3.45 -5.12 8.68
N THR A 83 -3.32 -4.57 9.89
CA THR A 83 -3.86 -3.26 10.28
C THR A 83 -2.89 -2.58 11.26
N PRO A 84 -2.99 -1.26 11.50
CA PRO A 84 -2.19 -0.60 12.53
C PRO A 84 -2.27 -1.32 13.87
N ALA A 85 -3.47 -1.66 14.34
CA ALA A 85 -3.68 -2.29 15.64
C ALA A 85 -2.98 -3.66 15.77
N THR A 86 -2.92 -4.45 14.71
CA THR A 86 -2.22 -5.75 14.70
C THR A 86 -0.72 -5.62 14.52
N CYS A 87 -0.24 -4.52 13.93
CA CYS A 87 1.18 -4.26 13.70
C CYS A 87 1.88 -3.57 14.87
N GLU A 88 1.20 -2.69 15.59
CA GLU A 88 1.78 -1.91 16.70
C GLU A 88 2.42 -2.74 17.82
N PRO A 89 1.92 -3.93 18.20
CA PRO A 89 2.57 -4.79 19.19
C PRO A 89 3.99 -5.22 18.81
N TYR A 90 4.29 -5.26 17.50
CA TYR A 90 5.60 -5.68 16.96
C TYR A 90 6.56 -4.52 16.69
N VAL A 91 6.21 -3.30 17.06
CA VAL A 91 7.09 -2.12 16.90
C VAL A 91 8.34 -2.28 17.77
N ASP A 92 9.51 -2.13 17.16
CA ASP A 92 10.79 -2.11 17.93
C ASP A 92 10.88 -0.82 18.76
N ARG A 93 10.58 -0.92 20.04
CA ARG A 93 10.53 0.19 20.98
C ARG A 93 11.90 0.79 21.33
N ARG A 94 12.99 0.17 20.92
CA ARG A 94 14.34 0.75 21.00
C ARG A 94 14.55 1.80 19.92
N VAL A 95 13.93 1.59 18.74
CA VAL A 95 13.95 2.54 17.61
C VAL A 95 12.81 3.57 17.76
N TYR A 96 11.64 3.13 18.21
CA TYR A 96 10.41 3.92 18.32
C TYR A 96 9.91 3.96 19.77
N PRO A 97 10.54 4.72 20.70
CA PRO A 97 10.04 4.87 22.06
C PRO A 97 8.57 5.29 22.09
N ARG A 98 7.76 4.63 22.94
CA ARG A 98 6.29 4.79 22.94
C ARG A 98 5.84 6.23 23.17
N GLU A 99 6.54 6.97 24.03
CA GLU A 99 6.23 8.36 24.37
C GLU A 99 6.37 9.31 23.17
N GLN A 100 7.28 9.00 22.26
CA GLN A 100 7.55 9.83 21.07
C GLN A 100 6.85 9.30 19.81
N PHE A 101 6.70 7.99 19.71
CA PHE A 101 6.17 7.29 18.55
C PHE A 101 5.13 6.23 19.00
N PRO A 102 3.93 6.63 19.45
CA PRO A 102 2.93 5.68 19.96
C PRO A 102 2.63 4.53 19.02
N ALA A 103 2.35 4.84 17.74
CA ALA A 103 2.07 3.88 16.69
C ALA A 103 3.35 3.36 15.97
N GLY A 104 4.55 3.83 16.36
CA GLY A 104 5.79 3.49 15.66
C GLY A 104 5.77 3.89 14.19
N GLN A 105 6.34 3.04 13.32
CA GLN A 105 6.35 3.27 11.87
C GLN A 105 4.96 3.26 11.22
N TRP A 106 3.91 2.82 11.91
CA TRP A 106 2.54 2.70 11.40
C TRP A 106 1.71 3.98 11.54
N ASP A 107 2.28 5.05 12.12
CA ASP A 107 1.60 6.34 12.31
C ASP A 107 1.03 6.94 11.01
N TYR A 108 1.66 6.67 9.87
CA TYR A 108 1.18 7.12 8.55
C TYR A 108 -0.16 6.46 8.15
N MET A 109 -0.44 5.24 8.61
CA MET A 109 -1.71 4.58 8.32
C MET A 109 -2.86 5.27 9.05
N HIS A 110 -2.63 5.65 10.31
CA HIS A 110 -3.58 6.49 11.05
C HIS A 110 -3.73 7.88 10.44
N ASP A 111 -2.66 8.43 9.86
CA ASP A 111 -2.74 9.72 9.15
C ASP A 111 -3.67 9.64 7.92
N TYR A 112 -3.67 8.52 7.19
CA TYR A 112 -4.64 8.29 6.11
C TYR A 112 -6.07 8.20 6.64
N GLU A 113 -6.31 7.54 7.76
CA GLU A 113 -7.64 7.42 8.38
C GLU A 113 -8.16 8.79 8.86
N GLU A 114 -7.31 9.57 9.54
CA GLU A 114 -7.69 10.84 10.16
C GLU A 114 -7.70 12.02 9.18
N HIS A 115 -6.86 11.98 8.13
CA HIS A 115 -6.60 13.12 7.25
C HIS A 115 -6.64 12.77 5.76
N PHE A 116 -7.53 11.86 5.36
CA PHE A 116 -7.63 11.34 3.99
C PHE A 116 -7.63 12.43 2.91
N ALA A 117 -8.53 13.43 3.03
CA ALA A 117 -8.66 14.49 2.02
C ALA A 117 -7.38 15.31 1.86
N ARG A 118 -6.64 15.55 2.95
CA ARG A 118 -5.34 16.23 2.90
C ARG A 118 -4.31 15.37 2.16
N ALA A 119 -4.18 14.08 2.51
CA ALA A 119 -3.24 13.17 1.87
C ALA A 119 -3.52 13.07 0.36
N GLN A 120 -4.79 12.90 -0.01
CA GLN A 120 -5.21 12.87 -1.40
C GLN A 120 -4.83 14.16 -2.14
N ALA A 121 -5.18 15.32 -1.60
CA ALA A 121 -4.88 16.60 -2.23
C ALA A 121 -3.38 16.84 -2.45
N VAL A 122 -2.55 16.48 -1.47
CA VAL A 122 -1.09 16.62 -1.55
C VAL A 122 -0.50 15.75 -2.66
N TYR A 123 -1.00 14.52 -2.82
CA TYR A 123 -0.49 13.60 -3.85
C TYR A 123 -0.99 13.98 -5.25
N GLU A 124 -2.21 14.44 -5.37
CA GLU A 124 -2.84 14.87 -6.62
C GLU A 124 -2.33 16.21 -7.12
N ALA A 125 -1.80 17.06 -6.24
CA ALA A 125 -1.26 18.37 -6.61
C ALA A 125 -0.13 18.27 -7.65
N ASN A 126 0.71 17.22 -7.57
CA ASN A 126 1.70 16.90 -8.59
C ASN A 126 2.03 15.39 -8.56
N PRO A 127 1.31 14.55 -9.34
CA PRO A 127 1.54 13.10 -9.37
C PRO A 127 2.97 12.70 -9.76
N LEU A 128 3.64 13.45 -10.64
CA LEU A 128 5.02 13.17 -11.02
C LEU A 128 5.97 13.35 -9.84
N ASN A 129 5.82 14.45 -9.09
CA ASN A 129 6.62 14.67 -7.90
C ASN A 129 6.31 13.64 -6.82
N THR A 130 5.04 13.24 -6.68
CA THR A 130 4.63 12.17 -5.76
C THR A 130 5.34 10.86 -6.08
N VAL A 131 5.35 10.43 -7.34
CA VAL A 131 6.07 9.21 -7.76
C VAL A 131 7.57 9.36 -7.51
N LYS A 132 8.20 10.46 -7.91
CA LYS A 132 9.63 10.72 -7.64
C LYS A 132 9.99 10.69 -6.16
N ALA A 133 9.09 11.16 -5.30
CA ALA A 133 9.33 11.20 -3.86
C ALA A 133 9.17 9.83 -3.18
N LEU A 134 8.29 8.97 -3.70
CA LEU A 134 8.00 7.64 -3.16
C LEU A 134 8.93 6.57 -3.71
N PHE A 135 9.29 6.61 -5.00
CA PHE A 135 10.11 5.59 -5.65
C PHE A 135 11.59 5.97 -5.59
N ARG A 136 12.19 5.76 -4.43
CA ARG A 136 13.59 6.11 -4.14
C ARG A 136 14.27 5.01 -3.33
N LYS A 137 15.60 4.91 -3.46
CA LYS A 137 16.40 4.09 -2.56
C LYS A 137 16.21 4.52 -1.11
N GLY A 138 16.14 3.55 -0.22
CA GLY A 138 16.32 3.80 1.19
C GLY A 138 17.74 4.30 1.48
N ASP A 139 17.87 5.21 2.44
CA ASP A 139 19.19 5.62 2.94
C ASP A 139 19.71 4.55 3.94
N PRO A 140 20.83 3.84 3.63
CA PRO A 140 21.42 2.89 4.57
C PRO A 140 21.78 3.49 5.93
N ALA A 141 22.08 4.79 5.98
CA ALA A 141 22.39 5.51 7.21
C ALA A 141 21.16 5.76 8.09
N ALA A 142 19.96 5.58 7.56
CA ALA A 142 18.68 5.63 8.30
C ALA A 142 18.38 4.34 9.06
N ARG A 143 19.13 3.26 8.83
CA ARG A 143 18.90 1.96 9.50
C ARG A 143 19.01 2.13 11.03
N GLY A 144 18.02 1.63 11.76
CA GLY A 144 17.95 1.74 13.22
C GLY A 144 17.53 3.12 13.73
N LYS A 145 17.13 4.04 12.85
CA LYS A 145 16.57 5.35 13.22
C LYS A 145 15.08 5.40 12.93
N PRO A 146 14.31 6.24 13.63
CA PRO A 146 12.89 6.42 13.35
C PRO A 146 12.64 6.87 11.91
N SER A 147 11.70 6.20 11.24
CA SER A 147 11.22 6.60 9.93
C SER A 147 10.41 7.91 10.02
N ARG A 148 10.41 8.71 8.97
CA ARG A 148 9.51 9.87 8.83
C ARG A 148 8.04 9.47 8.92
N LEU A 149 7.68 8.27 8.49
CA LEU A 149 6.33 7.72 8.58
C LEU A 149 5.82 7.61 10.02
N ALA A 150 6.72 7.48 11.00
CA ALA A 150 6.39 7.40 12.42
C ALA A 150 5.93 8.73 13.05
N SER A 151 5.86 9.79 12.26
CA SER A 151 5.45 11.13 12.72
C SER A 151 4.44 11.78 11.77
N ALA A 152 3.85 11.04 10.84
CA ALA A 152 3.02 11.58 9.77
C ALA A 152 1.87 12.47 10.31
N ARG A 153 1.13 12.01 11.31
CA ARG A 153 0.05 12.78 11.94
C ARG A 153 0.55 14.11 12.55
N ARG A 154 1.68 14.05 13.23
CA ARG A 154 2.25 15.21 13.93
C ARG A 154 2.89 16.22 12.98
N THR A 155 3.46 15.75 11.88
CA THR A 155 4.22 16.60 10.94
C THR A 155 3.41 17.08 9.75
N GLY A 156 2.15 16.69 9.61
CA GLY A 156 1.29 17.12 8.51
C GLY A 156 1.30 16.20 7.29
N GLY A 157 1.59 14.91 7.47
CA GLY A 157 1.62 13.88 6.44
C GLY A 157 3.02 13.38 6.13
N ILE A 158 3.12 12.43 5.20
CA ILE A 158 4.39 11.79 4.83
C ILE A 158 5.39 12.75 4.17
N PHE A 159 4.92 13.87 3.61
CA PHE A 159 5.76 14.95 3.07
C PHE A 159 5.83 16.17 4.01
N GLY A 160 5.37 16.04 5.25
CA GLY A 160 5.24 17.16 6.16
C GLY A 160 4.09 18.10 5.77
N PRO A 161 4.15 19.41 6.16
CA PRO A 161 3.06 20.37 5.95
C PRO A 161 3.05 20.95 4.51
N LEU A 162 3.69 20.28 3.56
CA LEU A 162 3.78 20.76 2.18
C LEU A 162 2.43 20.57 1.46
N PRO A 163 2.04 21.53 0.58
CA PRO A 163 0.81 21.43 -0.19
C PRO A 163 0.89 20.44 -1.37
N ALA A 164 2.10 19.96 -1.69
CA ALA A 164 2.39 18.98 -2.73
C ALA A 164 3.64 18.19 -2.36
N ALA A 165 3.84 17.04 -3.00
CA ALA A 165 5.08 16.28 -2.88
C ALA A 165 6.29 17.11 -3.31
N PRO A 166 7.43 17.03 -2.61
CA PRO A 166 8.63 17.78 -2.95
C PRO A 166 9.19 17.34 -4.30
N ASP A 167 9.74 18.29 -5.04
CA ASP A 167 10.37 18.04 -6.34
C ASP A 167 11.80 17.50 -6.16
N PHE A 168 11.91 16.18 -5.99
CA PHE A 168 13.21 15.51 -5.98
C PHE A 168 13.66 15.14 -7.40
N PRO A 169 14.97 15.07 -7.66
CA PRO A 169 15.47 14.43 -8.87
C PRO A 169 15.04 12.94 -8.88
N PRO A 170 14.72 12.37 -10.05
CA PRO A 170 14.36 10.97 -10.14
C PRO A 170 15.52 10.06 -9.70
N ASP A 171 15.21 8.98 -9.00
CA ASP A 171 16.17 7.94 -8.64
C ASP A 171 16.17 6.86 -9.74
N ARG A 172 17.11 7.02 -10.69
CA ARG A 172 17.17 6.17 -11.90
C ARG A 172 17.65 4.74 -11.66
N ASP A 173 18.15 4.46 -10.45
CA ASP A 173 18.48 3.09 -10.08
C ASP A 173 17.25 2.29 -9.59
N ILE A 174 16.15 2.98 -9.28
CA ILE A 174 14.89 2.38 -8.78
C ILE A 174 13.81 2.36 -9.86
N VAL A 175 13.68 3.45 -10.64
CA VAL A 175 12.63 3.58 -11.64
C VAL A 175 13.20 4.24 -12.89
N SER A 176 12.92 3.66 -14.06
CA SER A 176 13.29 4.27 -15.33
C SER A 176 12.50 5.56 -15.56
N GLU A 177 12.96 6.42 -16.45
CA GLU A 177 12.24 7.64 -16.81
C GLU A 177 10.90 7.33 -17.48
N GLU A 178 10.86 6.28 -18.30
CA GLU A 178 9.65 5.79 -18.95
C GLU A 178 8.62 5.30 -17.92
N ASP A 179 9.03 4.43 -16.97
CA ASP A 179 8.15 3.92 -15.93
C ASP A 179 7.65 5.05 -15.01
N LEU A 180 8.53 6.00 -14.67
CA LEU A 180 8.19 7.19 -13.88
C LEU A 180 7.03 7.97 -14.53
N HIS A 181 7.13 8.22 -15.85
CA HIS A 181 6.07 8.91 -16.58
C HIS A 181 4.79 8.07 -16.71
N GLN A 182 4.91 6.76 -16.88
CA GLN A 182 3.75 5.87 -16.92
C GLN A 182 3.00 5.83 -15.59
N TYR A 183 3.71 5.69 -14.45
CA TYR A 183 3.11 5.77 -13.12
C TYR A 183 2.43 7.13 -12.88
N ALA A 184 3.14 8.22 -13.18
CA ALA A 184 2.60 9.55 -12.98
C ALA A 184 1.36 9.81 -13.85
N ALA A 185 1.36 9.41 -15.11
CA ALA A 185 0.23 9.55 -16.02
C ALA A 185 -0.98 8.70 -15.57
N SER A 186 -0.74 7.48 -15.08
CA SER A 186 -1.78 6.61 -14.56
C SER A 186 -2.44 7.23 -13.32
N LEU A 187 -1.65 7.71 -12.36
CA LEU A 187 -2.13 8.35 -11.14
C LEU A 187 -2.78 9.72 -11.40
N ALA A 188 -2.28 10.48 -12.38
CA ALA A 188 -2.92 11.73 -12.80
C ALA A 188 -4.31 11.51 -13.38
N ARG A 189 -4.53 10.39 -14.10
CA ARG A 189 -5.83 10.02 -14.67
C ARG A 189 -6.82 9.53 -13.62
N ASN A 190 -6.36 8.69 -12.70
CA ASN A 190 -7.23 7.99 -11.75
C ASN A 190 -7.36 8.70 -10.41
N GLY A 191 -6.46 9.63 -10.09
CA GLY A 191 -6.36 10.24 -8.77
C GLY A 191 -5.79 9.28 -7.71
N PHE A 192 -5.83 9.75 -6.48
CA PHE A 192 -5.33 9.01 -5.32
C PHE A 192 -6.45 8.54 -4.37
N PHE A 193 -7.72 8.73 -4.75
CA PHE A 193 -8.82 8.22 -3.93
C PHE A 193 -8.73 6.70 -3.76
N GLY A 194 -8.67 5.95 -4.85
CA GLY A 194 -8.55 4.49 -4.81
C GLY A 194 -7.31 4.02 -4.05
N PRO A 195 -6.09 4.42 -4.45
CA PRO A 195 -4.86 4.07 -3.75
C PRO A 195 -4.88 4.34 -2.25
N ASN A 196 -5.36 5.50 -1.82
CA ASN A 196 -5.41 5.85 -0.40
C ASN A 196 -6.53 5.09 0.36
N SER A 197 -7.62 4.71 -0.33
CA SER A 197 -8.74 3.99 0.28
C SER A 197 -8.39 2.59 0.75
N TRP A 198 -7.32 1.98 0.25
CA TRP A 198 -6.81 0.71 0.76
C TRP A 198 -6.45 0.77 2.26
N TYR A 199 -6.08 1.95 2.76
CA TYR A 199 -5.72 2.18 4.16
C TYR A 199 -6.91 2.39 5.10
N LEU A 200 -8.14 2.58 4.58
CA LEU A 200 -9.31 2.97 5.36
C LEU A 200 -10.21 1.79 5.78
N ASN A 201 -9.78 0.57 5.54
CA ASN A 201 -10.61 -0.62 5.72
C ASN A 201 -10.17 -1.51 6.91
N ALA A 202 -9.53 -0.94 7.93
CA ALA A 202 -8.96 -1.70 9.04
C ALA A 202 -9.99 -2.62 9.71
N ALA A 203 -11.19 -2.13 10.04
CA ALA A 203 -12.24 -2.92 10.69
C ALA A 203 -12.76 -4.06 9.79
N ALA A 204 -13.02 -3.79 8.50
CA ALA A 204 -13.47 -4.79 7.56
C ALA A 204 -12.39 -5.85 7.32
N ASN A 205 -11.13 -5.43 7.18
CA ASN A 205 -10.00 -6.32 6.98
C ASN A 205 -9.71 -7.22 8.20
N LEU A 206 -9.93 -6.71 9.42
CA LEU A 206 -9.86 -7.53 10.64
C LEU A 206 -10.98 -8.56 10.73
N ALA A 207 -12.18 -8.19 10.31
CA ALA A 207 -13.33 -9.12 10.32
C ALA A 207 -13.19 -10.21 9.25
N TYR A 208 -12.46 -9.91 8.19
CA TYR A 208 -12.19 -10.83 7.08
C TYR A 208 -10.98 -11.74 7.31
N ALA A 209 -10.05 -11.40 8.21
CA ALA A 209 -8.77 -12.08 8.42
C ALA A 209 -8.89 -13.54 8.91
#